data_9221e1b6040b17fc35188489fcfd4dee
#
_entry.id   9221e1b6040b17fc35188489fcfd4dee
#
_cell.length_a   1.000
_cell.length_b   1.000
_cell.length_c   1.000
_cell.angle_alpha   90.00
_cell.angle_beta   90.00
_cell.angle_gamma   90.00
#
_symmetry.space_group_name_H-M   'P 1'
#
loop_
_entity.id
_entity.type
_entity.pdbx_description
1 polymer ?
#
loop_
_entity_poly.entity_id
_entity_poly.type
_entity_poly.pdbx_seq_one_letter_code
_entity_poly.pdbx_strand_id
1 'polypeptide(L)'
;LFPALFNDGPITAGISTSGESPQTAKAVRRIIEKSVPAYMGDIAETLGGLREEIKSGIPCQKTREKVFAALFDAMDKNGGKISGEEIKNIIRQVGK
;
A
#
# COMPACT_ATOMS: atom_id res chain seq x y z
N LEU A 1 21.11 -4.67 -8.49
CA LEU A 1 20.46 -5.76 -9.20
C LEU A 1 20.00 -6.83 -8.23
N PHE A 2 18.74 -7.22 -8.30
CA PHE A 2 18.18 -8.21 -7.37
C PHE A 2 17.94 -9.53 -8.09
N PRO A 3 18.40 -10.67 -7.53
CA PRO A 3 18.17 -11.98 -8.14
C PRO A 3 16.72 -12.45 -8.03
N ALA A 4 15.91 -11.83 -7.19
CA ALA A 4 14.49 -12.17 -7.07
C ALA A 4 13.67 -10.92 -6.85
N LEU A 5 12.53 -10.82 -7.55
CA LEU A 5 11.61 -9.70 -7.46
C LEU A 5 10.19 -10.22 -7.19
N PHE A 6 9.48 -9.49 -6.35
CA PHE A 6 8.05 -9.67 -6.13
C PHE A 6 7.34 -8.43 -6.65
N ASN A 7 6.29 -8.61 -7.44
CA ASN A 7 5.49 -7.51 -7.98
C ASN A 7 4.01 -7.76 -7.74
N ASP A 8 3.30 -6.73 -7.30
CA ASP A 8 1.84 -6.76 -7.17
C ASP A 8 1.33 -5.35 -7.47
N GLY A 9 0.95 -5.10 -8.72
CA GLY A 9 0.56 -3.79 -9.18
C GLY A 9 1.69 -2.79 -8.95
N PRO A 10 1.46 -1.70 -8.21
CA PRO A 10 2.50 -0.71 -7.95
C PRO A 10 3.50 -1.14 -6.88
N ILE A 11 3.28 -2.28 -6.22
CA ILE A 11 4.17 -2.74 -5.16
C ILE A 11 5.29 -3.60 -5.76
N THR A 12 6.52 -3.27 -5.41
CA THR A 12 7.70 -4.03 -5.83
C THR A 12 8.60 -4.27 -4.63
N ALA A 13 9.05 -5.51 -4.46
CA ALA A 13 10.04 -5.86 -3.45
C ALA A 13 11.19 -6.59 -4.12
N GLY A 14 12.41 -6.13 -3.85
CA GLY A 14 13.63 -6.77 -4.34
C GLY A 14 14.33 -7.49 -3.21
N ILE A 15 14.80 -8.69 -3.46
CA ILE A 15 15.49 -9.52 -2.47
C ILE A 15 16.92 -9.76 -2.91
N SER A 16 17.86 -9.48 -2.03
CA SER A 16 19.28 -9.74 -2.27
C SER A 16 19.88 -10.43 -1.06
N THR A 17 20.77 -11.37 -1.31
CA THR A 17 21.56 -12.03 -0.27
C THR A 17 23.03 -11.61 -0.37
N SER A 18 23.32 -10.50 -1.02
CA SER A 18 24.69 -10.01 -1.27
C SER A 18 25.54 -11.02 -2.02
N GLY A 19 24.91 -11.79 -2.92
CA GLY A 19 25.58 -12.79 -3.72
C GLY A 19 25.79 -14.13 -3.03
N GLU A 20 25.31 -14.26 -1.77
CA GLU A 20 25.56 -15.49 -1.00
C GLU A 20 24.74 -16.69 -1.51
N SER A 21 23.48 -16.49 -1.82
CA SER A 21 22.64 -17.61 -2.22
C SER A 21 21.41 -17.17 -3.03
N PRO A 22 21.44 -17.41 -4.35
CA PRO A 22 20.25 -17.18 -5.18
C PRO A 22 19.05 -18.02 -4.76
N GLN A 23 19.26 -19.22 -4.25
CA GLN A 23 18.17 -20.08 -3.78
C GLN A 23 17.49 -19.50 -2.56
N THR A 24 18.26 -18.92 -1.64
CA THR A 24 17.70 -18.24 -0.47
C THR A 24 16.88 -17.04 -0.88
N ALA A 25 17.36 -16.23 -1.82
CA ALA A 25 16.62 -15.09 -2.33
C ALA A 25 15.27 -15.51 -2.93
N LYS A 26 15.25 -16.59 -3.70
CA LYS A 26 14.02 -17.12 -4.29
C LYS A 26 13.06 -17.65 -3.23
N ALA A 27 13.59 -18.30 -2.19
CA ALA A 27 12.77 -18.81 -1.09
C ALA A 27 12.09 -17.64 -0.34
N VAL A 28 12.84 -16.57 -0.08
CA VAL A 28 12.31 -15.38 0.58
C VAL A 28 11.24 -14.72 -0.30
N ARG A 29 11.47 -14.64 -1.61
CA ARG A 29 10.46 -14.11 -2.54
C ARG A 29 9.15 -14.90 -2.45
N ARG A 30 9.24 -16.22 -2.39
CA ARG A 30 8.04 -17.08 -2.26
C ARG A 30 7.30 -16.83 -0.94
N ILE A 31 8.03 -16.63 0.14
CA ILE A 31 7.44 -16.32 1.44
C ILE A 31 6.69 -14.99 1.37
N ILE A 32 7.32 -13.96 0.80
CA ILE A 32 6.69 -12.64 0.62
C ILE A 32 5.42 -12.78 -0.23
N GLU A 33 5.51 -13.49 -1.34
CA GLU A 33 4.40 -13.69 -2.26
C GLU A 33 3.18 -14.31 -1.57
N LYS A 34 3.42 -15.27 -0.68
CA LYS A 34 2.34 -15.93 0.06
C LYS A 34 1.82 -15.10 1.23
N SER A 35 2.67 -14.22 1.78
CA SER A 35 2.32 -13.45 2.98
C SER A 35 1.62 -12.14 2.67
N VAL A 36 1.85 -11.57 1.48
CA VAL A 36 1.20 -10.31 1.10
C VAL A 36 -0.20 -10.61 0.58
N PRO A 37 -1.25 -10.04 1.21
CA PRO A 37 -2.61 -10.23 0.70
C PRO A 37 -2.74 -9.72 -0.73
N ALA A 38 -3.56 -10.42 -1.53
CA ALA A 38 -3.73 -10.09 -2.94
C ALA A 38 -4.28 -8.68 -3.16
N TYR A 39 -5.00 -8.12 -2.18
CA TYR A 39 -5.62 -6.81 -2.30
C TYR A 39 -4.69 -5.63 -1.97
N MET A 40 -3.43 -5.88 -1.55
CA MET A 40 -2.51 -4.78 -1.20
C MET A 40 -2.20 -3.89 -2.40
N GLY A 41 -2.04 -4.48 -3.57
CA GLY A 41 -1.84 -3.71 -4.79
C GLY A 41 -3.02 -2.80 -5.08
N ASP A 42 -4.24 -3.28 -4.86
CA ASP A 42 -5.45 -2.50 -5.06
C ASP A 42 -5.52 -1.32 -4.09
N ILE A 43 -5.14 -1.53 -2.83
CA ILE A 43 -5.08 -0.45 -1.84
C ILE A 43 -4.09 0.62 -2.31
N ALA A 44 -2.90 0.19 -2.71
CA ALA A 44 -1.86 1.12 -3.16
C ALA A 44 -2.33 1.94 -4.37
N GLU A 45 -3.01 1.32 -5.32
CA GLU A 45 -3.55 2.01 -6.49
C GLU A 45 -4.62 3.03 -6.09
N THR A 46 -5.54 2.64 -5.22
CA THR A 46 -6.61 3.51 -4.76
C THR A 46 -6.06 4.72 -4.03
N LEU A 47 -5.16 4.50 -3.07
CA LEU A 47 -4.56 5.60 -2.31
C LEU A 47 -3.70 6.50 -3.19
N GLY A 48 -3.00 5.92 -4.16
CA GLY A 48 -2.24 6.68 -5.15
C GLY A 48 -3.13 7.59 -5.98
N GLY A 49 -4.31 7.09 -6.34
CA GLY A 49 -5.29 7.88 -7.10
C GLY A 49 -5.91 9.03 -6.30
N LEU A 50 -5.88 8.95 -4.98
CA LEU A 50 -6.41 10.00 -4.10
C LEU A 50 -5.35 11.01 -3.67
N ARG A 51 -4.09 10.78 -4.01
CA ARG A 51 -2.97 11.56 -3.49
C ARG A 51 -3.09 13.05 -3.78
N GLU A 52 -3.35 13.42 -5.03
CA GLU A 52 -3.43 14.83 -5.43
C GLU A 52 -4.62 15.54 -4.78
N GLU A 53 -5.76 14.87 -4.74
CA GLU A 53 -6.97 15.43 -4.13
C GLU A 53 -6.76 15.69 -2.63
N ILE A 54 -6.20 14.74 -1.91
CA ILE A 54 -5.95 14.87 -0.48
C ILE A 54 -4.89 15.93 -0.22
N LYS A 55 -3.84 15.95 -1.04
CA LYS A 55 -2.78 16.95 -0.91
C LYS A 55 -3.31 18.36 -1.11
N SER A 56 -4.20 18.55 -2.08
CA SER A 56 -4.80 19.86 -2.36
C SER A 56 -5.77 20.29 -1.27
N GLY A 57 -6.53 19.36 -0.72
CA GLY A 57 -7.58 19.67 0.25
C GLY A 57 -7.11 19.76 1.69
N ILE A 58 -5.97 19.19 2.02
CA ILE A 58 -5.46 19.13 3.40
C ILE A 58 -4.00 19.60 3.42
N PRO A 59 -3.75 20.85 3.82
CA PRO A 59 -2.39 21.40 3.76
C PRO A 59 -1.42 20.83 4.79
N CYS A 60 -1.92 20.35 5.93
CA CYS A 60 -1.07 19.83 7.00
C CYS A 60 -0.64 18.40 6.71
N GLN A 61 0.68 18.18 6.62
CA GLN A 61 1.22 16.85 6.33
C GLN A 61 0.83 15.80 7.36
N LYS A 62 0.86 16.14 8.64
CA LYS A 62 0.47 15.20 9.71
C LYS A 62 -0.99 14.78 9.57
N THR A 63 -1.85 15.73 9.22
CA THR A 63 -3.26 15.43 9.02
C THR A 63 -3.45 14.52 7.80
N ARG A 64 -2.70 14.78 6.71
CA ARG A 64 -2.75 13.90 5.54
C ARG A 64 -2.34 12.48 5.87
N GLU A 65 -1.29 12.32 6.69
CA GLU A 65 -0.85 11.00 7.12
C GLU A 65 -1.93 10.25 7.89
N LYS A 66 -2.65 10.96 8.76
CA LYS A 66 -3.77 10.37 9.51
C LYS A 66 -4.91 9.94 8.59
N VAL A 67 -5.20 10.75 7.58
CA VAL A 67 -6.24 10.43 6.61
C VAL A 67 -5.85 9.18 5.81
N PHE A 68 -4.62 9.11 5.31
CA PHE A 68 -4.18 7.94 4.57
C PHE A 68 -4.15 6.69 5.43
N ALA A 69 -3.73 6.82 6.69
CA ALA A 69 -3.74 5.68 7.63
C ALA A 69 -5.17 5.18 7.87
N ALA A 70 -6.12 6.09 8.04
CA ALA A 70 -7.51 5.72 8.25
C ALA A 70 -8.11 5.06 7.00
N LEU A 71 -7.80 5.57 5.82
CA LEU A 71 -8.25 4.98 4.56
C LEU A 71 -7.66 3.59 4.38
N PHE A 72 -6.37 3.43 4.65
CA PHE A 72 -5.70 2.14 4.57
C PHE A 72 -6.37 1.12 5.49
N ASP A 73 -6.60 1.50 6.76
CA ASP A 73 -7.22 0.60 7.74
C ASP A 73 -8.62 0.16 7.30
N ALA A 74 -9.42 1.09 6.79
CA ALA A 74 -10.75 0.78 6.30
C ALA A 74 -10.70 -0.22 5.15
N MET A 75 -9.79 -0.02 4.21
CA MET A 75 -9.63 -0.90 3.06
C MET A 75 -9.08 -2.26 3.46
N ASP A 76 -8.10 -2.28 4.36
CA ASP A 76 -7.49 -3.53 4.82
C ASP A 76 -8.52 -4.44 5.51
N LYS A 77 -9.42 -3.86 6.27
CA LYS A 77 -10.49 -4.60 6.94
C LYS A 77 -11.57 -5.08 5.98
N ASN A 78 -11.64 -4.51 4.79
CA ASN A 78 -12.71 -4.81 3.82
C ASN A 78 -12.17 -5.43 2.53
N GLY A 79 -11.08 -6.18 2.63
CA GLY A 79 -10.53 -6.88 1.46
C GLY A 79 -10.03 -5.96 0.36
N GLY A 80 -9.58 -4.76 0.73
CA GLY A 80 -9.03 -3.79 -0.21
C GLY A 80 -10.06 -2.87 -0.86
N LYS A 81 -11.32 -2.99 -0.46
CA LYS A 81 -12.42 -2.21 -1.05
C LYS A 81 -12.85 -1.06 -0.16
N ILE A 82 -13.31 0.02 -0.80
CA ILE A 82 -13.86 1.16 -0.10
C ILE A 82 -14.82 1.90 -1.05
N SER A 83 -15.94 2.40 -0.51
CA SER A 83 -16.89 3.17 -1.30
C SER A 83 -16.45 4.64 -1.38
N GLY A 84 -16.92 5.35 -2.41
CA GLY A 84 -16.67 6.79 -2.52
C GLY A 84 -17.22 7.56 -1.34
N GLU A 85 -18.37 7.14 -0.83
CA GLU A 85 -19.00 7.77 0.33
C GLU A 85 -18.15 7.61 1.59
N GLU A 86 -17.63 6.40 1.80
CA GLU A 86 -16.77 6.13 2.94
C GLU A 86 -15.46 6.94 2.87
N ILE A 87 -14.89 7.08 1.68
CA ILE A 87 -13.72 7.92 1.46
C ILE A 87 -14.01 9.35 1.89
N LYS A 88 -15.13 9.90 1.44
CA LYS A 88 -15.52 11.27 1.78
C LYS A 88 -15.73 11.45 3.28
N ASN A 89 -16.36 10.47 3.91
CA ASN A 89 -16.59 10.52 5.36
C ASN A 89 -15.29 10.52 6.15
N ILE A 90 -14.33 9.68 5.77
CA ILE A 90 -13.03 9.62 6.44
C ILE A 90 -12.28 10.94 6.26
N ILE A 91 -12.24 11.47 5.05
CA ILE A 91 -11.57 12.75 4.79
C ILE A 91 -12.23 13.86 5.62
N ARG A 92 -13.53 13.88 5.70
CA ARG A 92 -14.26 14.90 6.47
C ARG A 92 -14.00 14.81 7.97
N GLN A 93 -13.99 13.60 8.52
CA GLN A 93 -13.85 13.40 9.96
C GLN A 93 -12.41 13.47 10.44
N VAL A 94 -11.50 12.87 9.70
CA VAL A 94 -10.08 12.78 10.09
C VAL A 94 -9.28 13.96 9.55
N GLY A 95 -9.70 14.54 8.45
CA GLY A 95 -9.00 15.62 7.77
C GLY A 95 -9.19 17.01 8.36
N LYS A 96 -9.76 17.11 9.54
CA LYS A 96 -9.98 18.41 10.21
C LYS A 96 -8.69 19.02 10.74
#